data_22cdc1980b1dbdc523262a70bd16cdd9
#
_entry.id   22cdc1980b1dbdc523262a70bd16cdd9
#
_cell.length_a   1.000
_cell.length_b   1.000
_cell.length_c   1.000
_cell.angle_alpha   90.00
_cell.angle_beta   90.00
_cell.angle_gamma   90.00
#
_symmetry.space_group_name_H-M   'P 1'
#
loop_
_entity.id
_entity.type
_entity.pdbx_description
1 polymer ?
#
loop_
_entity_poly.entity_id
_entity_poly.type
_entity_poly.pdbx_seq_one_letter_code
_entity_poly.pdbx_strand_id
1 'polypeptide(L)'
;ACAAGWSGRYCVTAYAGGIRFVAPIHVGSLVEVEAKVIYTGNSSMHIALEVNACDPKSLNRRKTTHCIVIMVAVDQNGQAENIPEWVPQSELDKEQHASAVKLMEMRKQIGEEMEIFVG
;
A
#
# COMPACT_ATOMS: atom_id res chain seq x y z
N ALA A 1 -9.65 4.59 -0.14
CA ALA A 1 -10.83 3.82 0.28
C ALA A 1 -10.48 2.78 1.34
N CYS A 2 -9.46 1.95 1.10
CA CYS A 2 -9.05 0.91 2.05
C CYS A 2 -8.61 1.52 3.40
N ALA A 3 -7.77 2.53 3.38
CA ALA A 3 -7.27 3.19 4.58
C ALA A 3 -8.40 3.88 5.36
N ALA A 4 -9.25 4.63 4.66
CA ALA A 4 -10.40 5.30 5.29
C ALA A 4 -11.39 4.29 5.85
N GLY A 5 -11.61 3.18 5.13
CA GLY A 5 -12.48 2.10 5.60
C GLY A 5 -11.98 1.44 6.87
N TRP A 6 -10.67 1.22 7.00
CA TRP A 6 -10.09 0.64 8.20
C TRP A 6 -10.08 1.61 9.37
N SER A 7 -9.60 2.83 9.15
CA SER A 7 -9.41 3.82 10.21
C SER A 7 -10.69 4.57 10.59
N GLY A 8 -11.65 4.68 9.67
CA GLY A 8 -12.82 5.54 9.83
C GLY A 8 -12.48 7.03 9.82
N ARG A 9 -11.33 7.41 9.28
CA ARG A 9 -10.80 8.78 9.29
C ARG A 9 -10.37 9.22 7.91
N TYR A 10 -10.14 10.51 7.75
CA TYR A 10 -9.49 11.04 6.57
C TYR A 10 -8.04 10.56 6.53
N CYS A 11 -7.58 10.17 5.35
CA CYS A 11 -6.25 9.67 5.15
C CYS A 11 -5.57 10.38 3.98
N VAL A 12 -4.28 10.63 4.13
CA VAL A 12 -3.45 11.20 3.07
C VAL A 12 -2.33 10.21 2.71
N THR A 13 -1.91 10.24 1.46
CA THR A 13 -0.78 9.44 1.01
C THR A 13 0.51 10.07 1.48
N ALA A 14 1.25 9.37 2.33
CA ALA A 14 2.56 9.83 2.79
C ALA A 14 3.69 9.33 1.91
N TYR A 15 3.53 8.16 1.31
CA TYR A 15 4.55 7.52 0.49
C TYR A 15 3.92 6.48 -0.42
N ALA A 16 4.42 6.39 -1.63
CA ALA A 16 4.09 5.31 -2.56
C ALA A 16 5.39 4.77 -3.13
N GLY A 17 5.59 3.46 -3.03
CA GLY A 17 6.84 2.87 -3.50
C GLY A 17 6.72 1.37 -3.69
N GLY A 18 7.83 0.75 -4.08
CA GLY A 18 7.82 -0.67 -4.35
C GLY A 18 6.93 -1.05 -5.53
N ILE A 19 6.74 -0.13 -6.48
CA ILE A 19 5.91 -0.38 -7.66
C ILE A 19 6.61 -1.38 -8.56
N ARG A 20 5.91 -2.44 -8.89
CA ARG A 20 6.42 -3.47 -9.79
C ARG A 20 5.42 -3.72 -10.90
N PHE A 21 5.87 -3.51 -12.13
CA PHE A 21 5.09 -3.84 -13.32
C PHE A 21 5.44 -5.26 -13.76
N VAL A 22 4.47 -6.14 -13.74
CA VAL A 22 4.65 -7.56 -14.07
C VAL A 22 4.23 -7.85 -15.50
N ALA A 23 3.16 -7.20 -15.96
CA ALA A 23 2.62 -7.39 -17.30
C ALA A 23 1.94 -6.10 -17.78
N PRO A 24 1.88 -5.86 -19.10
CA PRO A 24 1.20 -4.69 -19.63
C PRO A 24 -0.31 -4.78 -19.48
N ILE A 25 -0.96 -3.63 -19.38
CA ILE A 25 -2.41 -3.51 -19.44
C ILE A 25 -2.79 -3.05 -20.84
N HIS A 26 -3.59 -3.83 -21.51
CA HIS A 26 -4.03 -3.52 -22.88
C HIS A 26 -5.30 -2.66 -22.85
N VAL A 27 -5.43 -1.82 -23.88
CA VAL A 27 -6.65 -1.03 -24.08
C VAL A 27 -7.84 -1.98 -24.25
N GLY A 28 -8.94 -1.69 -23.55
CA GLY A 28 -10.13 -2.52 -23.57
C GLY A 28 -10.17 -3.60 -22.49
N SER A 29 -9.10 -3.78 -21.73
CA SER A 29 -9.09 -4.69 -20.57
C SER A 29 -9.93 -4.13 -19.42
N LEU A 30 -10.58 -5.04 -18.70
CA LEU A 30 -11.16 -4.72 -17.40
C LEU A 30 -10.04 -4.70 -16.35
N VAL A 31 -10.05 -3.68 -15.51
CA VAL A 31 -9.03 -3.53 -14.47
C VAL A 31 -9.69 -3.69 -13.10
N GLU A 32 -9.10 -4.55 -12.29
CA GLU A 32 -9.53 -4.78 -10.93
C GLU A 32 -8.39 -4.43 -9.98
N VAL A 33 -8.69 -3.61 -8.97
CA VAL A 33 -7.73 -3.19 -7.97
C VAL A 33 -8.14 -3.78 -6.62
N GLU A 34 -7.23 -4.53 -6.02
CA GLU A 34 -7.40 -5.04 -4.67
C GLU A 34 -6.45 -4.29 -3.74
N ALA A 35 -6.97 -3.88 -2.60
CA ALA A 35 -6.21 -3.19 -1.57
C ALA A 35 -6.33 -3.93 -0.25
N LYS A 36 -5.20 -4.10 0.43
CA LYS A 36 -5.16 -4.83 1.70
C LYS A 36 -4.21 -4.13 2.66
N VAL A 37 -4.66 -3.90 3.88
CA VAL A 37 -3.80 -3.43 4.97
C VAL A 37 -2.86 -4.57 5.35
N ILE A 38 -1.56 -4.30 5.37
CA ILE A 38 -0.52 -5.28 5.72
C ILE A 38 0.30 -4.90 6.94
N TYR A 39 0.17 -3.67 7.41
CA TYR A 39 0.87 -3.18 8.60
C TYR A 39 0.21 -1.91 9.08
N THR A 40 0.13 -1.72 10.40
CA THR A 40 -0.30 -0.45 11.01
C THR A 40 0.72 0.04 12.02
N GLY A 41 1.02 1.34 11.96
CA GLY A 41 1.71 2.07 13.02
C GLY A 41 0.69 2.79 13.89
N ASN A 42 1.09 3.84 14.58
CA ASN A 42 0.16 4.61 15.42
C ASN A 42 -0.91 5.33 14.61
N SER A 43 -0.51 5.96 13.52
CA SER A 43 -1.40 6.72 12.63
C SER A 43 -1.22 6.34 11.16
N SER A 44 -0.29 5.45 10.86
CA SER A 44 0.05 5.06 9.50
C SER A 44 -0.45 3.66 9.17
N MET A 45 -0.75 3.45 7.90
CA MET A 45 -1.16 2.16 7.36
C MET A 45 -0.35 1.86 6.11
N HIS A 46 0.20 0.66 6.05
CA HIS A 46 0.84 0.16 4.83
C HIS A 46 -0.20 -0.68 4.09
N ILE A 47 -0.48 -0.29 2.87
CA ILE A 47 -1.52 -0.93 2.05
C ILE A 47 -0.85 -1.52 0.81
N ALA A 48 -1.02 -2.82 0.65
CA ALA A 48 -0.62 -3.51 -0.57
C ALA A 48 -1.73 -3.37 -1.61
N LEU A 49 -1.36 -2.84 -2.77
CA LEU A 49 -2.25 -2.72 -3.92
C LEU A 49 -1.86 -3.72 -4.98
N GLU A 50 -2.82 -4.44 -5.48
CA GLU A 50 -2.65 -5.38 -6.58
C GLU A 50 -3.61 -4.99 -7.70
N VAL A 51 -3.06 -4.80 -8.90
CA VAL A 51 -3.84 -4.47 -10.09
C VAL A 51 -3.85 -5.66 -11.03
N ASN A 52 -5.02 -6.18 -11.31
CA ASN A 52 -5.23 -7.27 -12.23
C ASN A 52 -5.95 -6.75 -13.48
N ALA A 53 -5.59 -7.28 -14.62
CA ALA A 53 -6.29 -7.01 -15.86
C ALA A 53 -6.96 -8.29 -16.36
N CYS A 54 -8.12 -8.13 -16.95
CA CYS A 54 -8.92 -9.22 -17.48
C CYS A 54 -9.44 -8.83 -18.86
N ASP A 55 -9.32 -9.77 -19.82
CA ASP A 55 -9.98 -9.61 -21.12
C ASP A 55 -11.48 -9.85 -20.91
N PRO A 56 -12.36 -8.90 -21.32
CA PRO A 56 -13.80 -9.06 -21.16
C PRO A 56 -14.37 -10.32 -21.81
N LYS A 57 -13.69 -10.82 -22.84
CA LYS A 57 -14.15 -11.99 -23.60
C LYS A 57 -13.66 -13.31 -23.04
N SER A 58 -12.45 -13.36 -22.49
CA SER A 58 -11.81 -14.61 -22.05
C SER A 58 -11.93 -14.87 -20.56
N LEU A 59 -12.22 -13.85 -19.75
CA LEU A 59 -12.29 -13.93 -18.29
C LEU A 59 -10.97 -14.36 -17.62
N ASN A 60 -9.88 -14.34 -18.36
CA ASN A 60 -8.56 -14.66 -17.81
C ASN A 60 -8.00 -13.45 -17.08
N ARG A 61 -7.80 -13.61 -15.77
CA ARG A 61 -7.15 -12.61 -14.94
C ARG A 61 -5.65 -12.76 -15.02
N ARG A 62 -4.94 -11.65 -15.09
CA ARG A 62 -3.50 -11.63 -14.95
C ARG A 62 -3.07 -10.48 -14.06
N LYS A 63 -2.05 -10.73 -13.26
CA LYS A 63 -1.43 -9.68 -12.44
C LYS A 63 -0.63 -8.77 -13.35
N THR A 64 -0.84 -7.47 -13.22
CA THR A 64 -0.14 -6.48 -14.03
C THR A 64 0.77 -5.61 -13.21
N THR A 65 0.34 -5.20 -12.02
CA THR A 65 1.09 -4.26 -11.19
C THR A 65 0.81 -4.55 -9.72
N HIS A 66 1.81 -4.38 -8.89
CA HIS A 66 1.60 -4.27 -7.46
C HIS A 66 2.50 -3.20 -6.85
N CYS A 67 2.05 -2.61 -5.77
CA CYS A 67 2.80 -1.58 -5.06
C CYS A 67 2.36 -1.52 -3.60
N ILE A 68 3.12 -0.78 -2.82
CA ILE A 68 2.79 -0.51 -1.42
C ILE A 68 2.63 1.00 -1.26
N VAL A 69 1.53 1.39 -0.65
CA VAL A 69 1.21 2.78 -0.36
C VAL A 69 1.12 2.93 1.16
N ILE A 70 1.76 3.97 1.68
CA ILE A 70 1.65 4.32 3.09
C ILE A 70 0.70 5.49 3.22
N MET A 71 -0.39 5.27 3.94
CA MET A 71 -1.41 6.28 4.23
C MET A 71 -1.33 6.67 5.69
N VAL A 72 -1.63 7.93 5.98
CA VAL A 72 -1.65 8.46 7.35
C VAL A 72 -3.03 9.02 7.63
N ALA A 73 -3.61 8.62 8.75
CA ALA A 73 -4.87 9.18 9.22
C ALA A 73 -4.62 10.55 9.82
N VAL A 74 -5.46 11.51 9.45
CA VAL A 74 -5.31 12.90 9.89
C VAL A 74 -6.65 13.45 10.40
N ASP A 75 -6.55 14.45 11.28
CA ASP A 75 -7.70 15.20 11.77
C ASP A 75 -8.04 16.38 10.84
N GLN A 76 -8.98 17.20 11.23
CA GLN A 76 -9.41 18.37 10.46
C GLN A 76 -8.29 19.40 10.24
N ASN A 77 -7.30 19.42 11.13
CA ASN A 77 -6.16 20.33 11.06
C ASN A 77 -4.96 19.73 10.34
N GLY A 78 -5.10 18.51 9.79
CA GLY A 78 -4.00 17.81 9.14
C GLY A 78 -3.00 17.16 10.08
N GLN A 79 -3.33 17.05 11.35
CA GLN A 79 -2.47 16.39 12.36
C GLN A 79 -2.73 14.89 12.36
N ALA A 80 -1.67 14.12 12.54
CA ALA A 80 -1.77 12.67 12.59
C ALA A 80 -2.68 12.20 13.75
N GLU A 81 -3.55 11.24 13.47
CA GLU A 81 -4.45 10.64 14.46
C GLU A 81 -4.20 9.15 14.58
N ASN A 82 -4.37 8.64 15.81
CA ASN A 82 -4.23 7.21 16.06
C ASN A 82 -5.33 6.41 15.39
N ILE A 83 -4.96 5.22 14.93
CA ILE A 83 -5.86 4.27 14.25
C ILE A 83 -5.88 2.94 15.00
N PRO A 84 -6.91 2.10 14.76
CA PRO A 84 -6.91 0.74 15.29
C PRO A 84 -5.73 -0.07 14.76
N GLU A 85 -5.16 -0.91 15.61
CA GLU A 85 -4.11 -1.82 15.20
C GLU A 85 -4.69 -2.97 14.36
N TRP A 86 -4.04 -3.27 13.24
CA TRP A 86 -4.34 -4.45 12.44
C TRP A 86 -3.37 -5.56 12.83
N VAL A 87 -3.91 -6.74 13.14
CA VAL A 87 -3.12 -7.90 13.55
C VAL A 87 -3.17 -8.94 12.44
N PRO A 88 -2.01 -9.41 11.94
CA PRO A 88 -1.99 -10.46 10.93
C PRO A 88 -2.54 -11.77 11.48
N GLN A 89 -3.39 -12.45 10.72
CA GLN A 89 -4.06 -13.66 11.17
C GLN A 89 -3.69 -14.91 10.35
N SER A 90 -3.61 -14.78 9.02
CA SER A 90 -3.21 -15.87 8.15
C SER A 90 -1.69 -15.93 8.00
N GLU A 91 -1.17 -17.06 7.48
CA GLU A 91 0.25 -17.17 7.17
C GLU A 91 0.67 -16.15 6.12
N LEU A 92 -0.18 -15.90 5.12
CA LEU A 92 0.08 -14.87 4.12
C LEU A 92 0.12 -13.49 4.76
N ASP A 93 -0.79 -13.18 5.67
CA ASP A 93 -0.80 -11.92 6.40
C ASP A 93 0.51 -11.71 7.17
N LYS A 94 0.98 -12.75 7.84
CA LYS A 94 2.22 -12.70 8.61
C LYS A 94 3.43 -12.47 7.72
N GLU A 95 3.49 -13.12 6.55
CA GLU A 95 4.55 -12.92 5.57
C GLU A 95 4.54 -11.51 5.02
N GLN A 96 3.38 -11.00 4.65
CA GLN A 96 3.22 -9.64 4.14
C GLN A 96 3.56 -8.59 5.19
N HIS A 97 3.17 -8.82 6.43
CA HIS A 97 3.51 -7.95 7.55
C HIS A 97 5.03 -7.90 7.77
N ALA A 98 5.69 -9.05 7.78
CA ALA A 98 7.14 -9.14 7.93
C ALA A 98 7.86 -8.42 6.78
N SER A 99 7.37 -8.56 5.55
CA SER A 99 7.91 -7.86 4.38
C SER A 99 7.71 -6.35 4.49
N ALA A 100 6.57 -5.91 4.99
CA ALA A 100 6.29 -4.48 5.20
C ALA A 100 7.27 -3.86 6.21
N VAL A 101 7.58 -4.58 7.28
CA VAL A 101 8.58 -4.13 8.27
C VAL A 101 9.95 -3.98 7.62
N LYS A 102 10.37 -4.94 6.81
CA LYS A 102 11.65 -4.88 6.09
C LYS A 102 11.70 -3.70 5.11
N LEU A 103 10.61 -3.50 4.37
CA LEU A 103 10.52 -2.38 3.42
C LEU A 103 10.55 -1.03 4.13
N MET A 104 9.94 -0.94 5.29
CA MET A 104 9.98 0.26 6.12
C MET A 104 11.41 0.60 6.55
N GLU A 105 12.20 -0.40 6.97
CA GLU A 105 13.61 -0.24 7.30
C GLU A 105 14.43 0.22 6.10
N MET A 106 14.23 -0.40 4.94
CA MET A 106 14.90 -0.01 3.69
C MET A 106 14.56 1.42 3.30
N ARG A 107 13.30 1.81 3.40
CA ARG A 107 12.85 3.18 3.11
C ARG A 107 13.53 4.19 4.03
N LYS A 108 13.66 3.86 5.29
CA LYS A 108 14.36 4.71 6.26
C LYS A 108 15.82 4.93 5.86
N GLN A 109 16.50 3.86 5.46
CA GLN A 109 17.88 3.95 4.99
C GLN A 109 17.99 4.81 3.73
N ILE A 110 17.09 4.63 2.78
CA ILE A 110 17.04 5.46 1.57
C ILE A 110 16.84 6.92 1.92
N GLY A 111 15.95 7.22 2.86
CA GLY A 111 15.71 8.58 3.33
C GLY A 111 16.96 9.22 3.93
N GLU A 112 17.71 8.48 4.73
CA GLU A 112 18.97 8.94 5.31
C GLU A 112 20.02 9.24 4.23
N GLU A 113 20.16 8.37 3.24
CA GLU A 113 21.06 8.58 2.11
C GLU A 113 20.66 9.79 1.25
N MET A 114 19.36 10.00 1.06
CA MET A 114 18.85 11.11 0.26
C MET A 114 19.05 12.47 0.92
N GLU A 115 19.23 12.55 2.22
CA GLU A 115 19.52 13.81 2.91
C GLU A 115 20.79 14.49 2.42
N ILE A 116 21.76 13.74 1.93
CA ILE A 116 22.99 14.25 1.34
C ILE A 116 22.69 15.17 0.14
N PHE A 117 21.61 14.88 -0.59
CA PHE A 117 21.24 15.65 -1.77
C PHE A 117 20.32 16.83 -1.46
N VAL A 118 19.69 16.83 -0.31
CA VAL A 118 18.70 17.85 0.08
C VAL A 118 19.28 18.87 1.06
N GLY A 119 20.14 18.39 1.91
CA GLY A 119 20.70 19.16 3.00
C GLY A 119 21.84 20.03 2.61
#